data_c8d9b20db9f108363edb72f7c964c507
#
_entry.id   c8d9b20db9f108363edb72f7c964c507
#
_cell.length_a   1.000
_cell.length_b   1.000
_cell.length_c   1.000
_cell.angle_alpha   90.00
_cell.angle_beta   90.00
_cell.angle_gamma   90.00
#
_symmetry.space_group_name_H-M   'P 1'
#
loop_
_entity.id
_entity.type
_entity.pdbx_description
1 polymer ?
#
loop_
_entity_poly.entity_id
_entity_poly.type
_entity_poly.pdbx_seq_one_letter_code
_entity_poly.pdbx_strand_id
1 'polypeptide(L)'
;MTTAEPSGAFLHIVVGYDGSPPASRALDAAVRLLRGRTGRIDVVWVAHLSTAVMMSPGAIAEMEAGFDEFEPDLRAQAAGQLHDRGLAWEFERRQGIVADELIAVATGIRDAHPGQIVVIVAGSSSHAGHRMVGSVTVSLARHSPVPVVIVP
;
A
#
# COMPACT_ATOMS: atom_id res chain seq x y z
N MET A 1 -31.02 18.00 -22.64
CA MET A 1 -30.78 17.08 -21.50
C MET A 1 -29.31 16.88 -21.37
N THR A 2 -28.70 17.58 -20.46
CA THR A 2 -27.27 17.41 -20.16
C THR A 2 -27.19 16.24 -19.20
N THR A 3 -26.76 15.07 -19.71
CA THR A 3 -26.33 13.97 -18.86
C THR A 3 -25.11 14.49 -18.12
N ALA A 4 -25.27 14.81 -16.85
CA ALA A 4 -24.14 15.06 -15.96
C ALA A 4 -23.31 13.78 -15.94
N GLU A 5 -22.15 13.81 -16.59
CA GLU A 5 -21.10 12.83 -16.34
C GLU A 5 -20.93 12.71 -14.82
N PRO A 6 -20.80 11.52 -14.26
CA PRO A 6 -20.43 11.40 -12.85
C PRO A 6 -19.03 11.97 -12.71
N SER A 7 -18.94 13.25 -12.41
CA SER A 7 -17.70 13.97 -12.13
C SER A 7 -17.18 13.55 -10.76
N GLY A 8 -16.96 12.26 -10.59
CA GLY A 8 -16.18 11.74 -9.46
C GLY A 8 -14.70 11.88 -9.80
N ALA A 9 -13.97 12.65 -9.01
CA ALA A 9 -12.51 12.69 -9.14
C ALA A 9 -11.93 11.26 -9.11
N PHE A 10 -10.96 10.99 -9.98
CA PHE A 10 -10.29 9.70 -10.02
C PHE A 10 -9.61 9.40 -8.67
N LEU A 11 -9.83 8.21 -8.13
CA LEU A 11 -9.35 7.81 -6.82
C LEU A 11 -8.17 6.84 -6.95
N HIS A 12 -7.01 7.25 -6.48
CA HIS A 12 -5.86 6.38 -6.27
C HIS A 12 -5.83 5.88 -4.83
N ILE A 13 -5.74 4.58 -4.63
CA ILE A 13 -5.61 3.98 -3.32
C ILE A 13 -4.27 3.26 -3.25
N VAL A 14 -3.37 3.79 -2.43
CA VAL A 14 -2.06 3.16 -2.13
C VAL A 14 -2.25 2.24 -0.94
N VAL A 15 -2.00 0.95 -1.12
CA VAL A 15 -2.15 -0.06 -0.06
C VAL A 15 -0.80 -0.63 0.32
N GLY A 16 -0.40 -0.49 1.58
CA GLY A 16 0.75 -1.20 2.13
C GLY A 16 0.42 -2.70 2.28
N TYR A 17 1.22 -3.56 1.63
CA TYR A 17 0.94 -4.99 1.55
C TYR A 17 2.19 -5.84 1.77
N ASP A 18 2.15 -6.71 2.75
CA ASP A 18 3.22 -7.65 3.11
C ASP A 18 2.73 -9.11 3.20
N GLY A 19 1.51 -9.39 2.74
CA GLY A 19 0.89 -10.71 2.81
C GLY A 19 0.32 -11.07 4.18
N SER A 20 0.49 -10.24 5.19
CA SER A 20 -0.06 -10.47 6.52
C SER A 20 -1.59 -10.34 6.56
N PRO A 21 -2.26 -10.92 7.58
CA PRO A 21 -3.70 -10.73 7.73
C PRO A 21 -4.15 -9.27 7.83
N PRO A 22 -3.45 -8.36 8.56
CA PRO A 22 -3.78 -6.93 8.52
C PRO A 22 -3.68 -6.31 7.14
N ALA A 23 -2.64 -6.65 6.36
CA ALA A 23 -2.46 -6.17 4.99
C ALA A 23 -3.57 -6.68 4.06
N SER A 24 -3.98 -7.94 4.22
CA SER A 24 -5.11 -8.52 3.47
C SER A 24 -6.42 -7.79 3.78
N ARG A 25 -6.67 -7.45 5.05
CA ARG A 25 -7.85 -6.63 5.41
C ARG A 25 -7.81 -5.22 4.83
N ALA A 26 -6.60 -4.62 4.79
CA ALA A 26 -6.40 -3.32 4.16
C ALA A 26 -6.73 -3.35 2.66
N LEU A 27 -6.29 -4.39 1.96
CA LEU A 27 -6.57 -4.58 0.54
C LEU A 27 -8.08 -4.78 0.29
N ASP A 28 -8.77 -5.58 1.11
CA ASP A 28 -10.23 -5.72 1.05
C ASP A 28 -10.96 -4.38 1.32
N ALA A 29 -10.46 -3.57 2.24
CA ALA A 29 -11.02 -2.25 2.51
C ALA A 29 -10.82 -1.31 1.31
N ALA A 30 -9.66 -1.35 0.66
CA ALA A 30 -9.40 -0.58 -0.55
C ALA A 30 -10.36 -0.95 -1.69
N VAL A 31 -10.63 -2.24 -1.89
CA VAL A 31 -11.64 -2.72 -2.85
C VAL A 31 -13.02 -2.15 -2.54
N ARG A 32 -13.41 -2.15 -1.26
CA ARG A 32 -14.71 -1.55 -0.84
C ARG A 32 -14.77 -0.05 -1.06
N LEU A 33 -13.68 0.67 -0.78
CA LEU A 33 -13.59 2.12 -0.99
C LEU A 33 -13.70 2.49 -2.48
N LEU A 34 -13.15 1.66 -3.36
CA LEU A 34 -13.17 1.91 -4.80
C LEU A 34 -14.51 1.52 -5.45
N ARG A 35 -15.35 0.74 -4.77
CA ARG A 35 -16.61 0.26 -5.34
C ARG A 35 -17.51 1.40 -5.81
N GLY A 36 -17.92 1.35 -7.08
CA GLY A 36 -18.77 2.37 -7.70
C GLY A 36 -18.06 3.70 -7.98
N ARG A 37 -16.73 3.73 -7.92
CA ARG A 37 -15.90 4.90 -8.22
C ARG A 37 -14.93 4.59 -9.36
N THR A 38 -14.52 5.62 -10.07
CA THR A 38 -13.43 5.52 -11.03
C THR A 38 -12.11 5.67 -10.30
N GLY A 39 -11.20 4.72 -10.48
CA GLY A 39 -9.92 4.77 -9.78
C GLY A 39 -9.11 3.49 -9.96
N ARG A 40 -8.03 3.38 -9.19
CA ARG A 40 -7.13 2.21 -9.18
C ARG A 40 -6.56 1.95 -7.80
N ILE A 41 -6.03 0.75 -7.62
CA ILE A 41 -5.32 0.33 -6.41
C ILE A 41 -3.84 0.13 -6.77
N ASP A 42 -2.97 0.81 -6.04
CA ASP A 42 -1.53 0.64 -6.10
C ASP A 42 -1.10 -0.17 -4.86
N VAL A 43 -0.82 -1.46 -5.07
CA VAL A 43 -0.38 -2.39 -4.01
C VAL A 43 1.12 -2.24 -3.85
N VAL A 44 1.57 -1.78 -2.70
CA VAL A 44 2.97 -1.48 -2.43
C VAL A 44 3.52 -2.41 -1.35
N TRP A 45 4.49 -3.22 -1.74
CA TRP A 45 5.30 -3.99 -0.80
C TRP A 45 6.61 -3.25 -0.54
N VAL A 46 6.84 -2.89 0.73
CA VAL A 46 8.10 -2.27 1.14
C VAL A 46 8.99 -3.33 1.78
N ALA A 47 10.04 -3.70 1.05
CA ALA A 47 11.07 -4.57 1.56
C ALA A 47 11.92 -3.79 2.58
N HIS A 48 11.78 -4.14 3.87
CA HIS A 48 12.46 -3.43 4.95
C HIS A 48 13.90 -3.93 5.10
N LEU A 49 14.86 -3.01 4.91
CA LEU A 49 16.26 -3.24 5.18
C LEU A 49 16.59 -2.86 6.63
N SER A 50 16.98 -3.82 7.46
CA SER A 50 17.50 -3.48 8.78
C SER A 50 18.87 -2.79 8.66
N THR A 51 19.13 -1.82 9.54
CA THR A 51 20.39 -1.06 9.55
C THR A 51 21.62 -1.98 9.69
N ALA A 52 21.49 -3.13 10.36
CA ALA A 52 22.56 -4.09 10.53
C ALA A 52 23.00 -4.75 9.21
N VAL A 53 22.09 -4.94 8.27
CA VAL A 53 22.35 -5.55 6.96
C VAL A 53 23.04 -4.54 6.03
N MET A 54 22.74 -3.26 6.15
CA MET A 54 23.37 -2.20 5.34
C MET A 54 24.88 -2.07 5.56
N MET A 55 25.41 -2.67 6.63
CA MET A 55 26.83 -2.65 6.97
C MET A 55 27.67 -3.79 6.34
N SER A 56 27.04 -4.73 5.62
CA SER A 56 27.72 -5.84 4.98
C SER A 56 27.29 -6.00 3.52
N PRO A 57 28.16 -5.73 2.54
CA PRO A 57 27.82 -5.83 1.11
C PRO A 57 27.34 -7.21 0.67
N GLY A 58 27.87 -8.29 1.27
CA GLY A 58 27.44 -9.67 1.00
C GLY A 58 26.01 -9.93 1.49
N ALA A 59 25.66 -9.42 2.67
CA ALA A 59 24.32 -9.57 3.25
C ALA A 59 23.26 -8.81 2.46
N ILE A 60 23.60 -7.68 1.83
CA ILE A 60 22.69 -6.95 0.96
C ILE A 60 22.32 -7.80 -0.27
N ALA A 61 23.31 -8.41 -0.93
CA ALA A 61 23.06 -9.23 -2.11
C ALA A 61 22.21 -10.47 -1.79
N GLU A 62 22.48 -11.14 -0.67
CA GLU A 62 21.68 -12.29 -0.22
C GLU A 62 20.24 -11.89 0.09
N MET A 63 20.04 -10.72 0.68
CA MET A 63 18.72 -10.22 1.03
C MET A 63 17.93 -9.79 -0.21
N GLU A 64 18.57 -9.13 -1.18
CA GLU A 64 17.94 -8.80 -2.47
C GLU A 64 17.50 -10.06 -3.21
N ALA A 65 18.34 -11.12 -3.23
CA ALA A 65 17.96 -12.42 -3.79
C ALA A 65 16.75 -13.03 -3.06
N GLY A 66 16.68 -12.90 -1.74
CA GLY A 66 15.53 -13.35 -0.96
C GLY A 66 14.25 -12.56 -1.28
N PHE A 67 14.36 -11.26 -1.52
CA PHE A 67 13.23 -10.46 -1.95
C PHE A 67 12.74 -10.84 -3.35
N ASP A 68 13.67 -11.10 -4.28
CA ASP A 68 13.34 -11.54 -5.65
C ASP A 68 12.63 -12.91 -5.65
N GLU A 69 12.99 -13.79 -4.72
CA GLU A 69 12.35 -15.08 -4.55
C GLU A 69 10.96 -14.97 -3.92
N PHE A 70 10.78 -14.05 -2.97
CA PHE A 70 9.53 -13.88 -2.22
C PHE A 70 8.47 -13.03 -2.97
N GLU A 71 8.89 -12.06 -3.76
CA GLU A 71 7.99 -11.13 -4.46
C GLU A 71 6.92 -11.81 -5.33
N PRO A 72 7.24 -12.84 -6.15
CA PRO A 72 6.24 -13.49 -7.00
C PRO A 72 5.07 -14.08 -6.23
N ASP A 73 5.34 -14.70 -5.08
CA ASP A 73 4.31 -15.29 -4.22
C ASP A 73 3.43 -14.20 -3.61
N LEU A 74 4.03 -13.11 -3.16
CA LEU A 74 3.30 -11.99 -2.58
C LEU A 74 2.41 -11.29 -3.62
N ARG A 75 2.94 -11.10 -4.82
CA ARG A 75 2.20 -10.58 -5.97
C ARG A 75 1.03 -11.50 -6.33
N ALA A 76 1.24 -12.82 -6.34
CA ALA A 76 0.21 -13.81 -6.62
C ALA A 76 -0.90 -13.80 -5.56
N GLN A 77 -0.55 -13.63 -4.27
CA GLN A 77 -1.55 -13.50 -3.21
C GLN A 77 -2.41 -12.24 -3.39
N ALA A 78 -1.81 -11.09 -3.68
CA ALA A 78 -2.54 -9.85 -3.97
C ALA A 78 -3.44 -10.02 -5.21
N ALA A 79 -2.90 -10.61 -6.28
CA ALA A 79 -3.65 -10.89 -7.50
C ALA A 79 -4.87 -11.79 -7.23
N GLY A 80 -4.72 -12.85 -6.42
CA GLY A 80 -5.81 -13.74 -6.04
C GLY A 80 -6.91 -13.02 -5.27
N GLN A 81 -6.55 -12.05 -4.43
CA GLN A 81 -7.51 -11.25 -3.66
C GLN A 81 -8.24 -10.21 -4.52
N LEU A 82 -7.59 -9.72 -5.59
CA LEU A 82 -8.15 -8.74 -6.53
C LEU A 82 -8.79 -9.38 -7.77
N HIS A 83 -8.64 -10.69 -7.95
CA HIS A 83 -9.16 -11.43 -9.08
C HIS A 83 -10.68 -11.22 -9.24
N ASP A 84 -11.16 -11.13 -10.48
CA ASP A 84 -12.56 -10.96 -10.86
C ASP A 84 -13.28 -9.72 -10.27
N ARG A 85 -12.54 -8.74 -9.74
CA ARG A 85 -13.13 -7.50 -9.21
C ARG A 85 -13.34 -6.43 -10.29
N GLY A 86 -12.78 -6.62 -11.49
CA GLY A 86 -12.87 -5.63 -12.58
C GLY A 86 -12.19 -4.29 -12.25
N LEU A 87 -11.21 -4.31 -11.34
CA LEU A 87 -10.48 -3.14 -10.87
C LEU A 87 -9.13 -2.99 -11.57
N ALA A 88 -8.75 -1.76 -11.89
CA ALA A 88 -7.39 -1.45 -12.27
C ALA A 88 -6.49 -1.48 -11.03
N TRP A 89 -5.39 -2.22 -11.09
CA TRP A 89 -4.42 -2.29 -10.01
C TRP A 89 -3.01 -2.58 -10.52
N GLU A 90 -2.03 -2.21 -9.73
CA GLU A 90 -0.61 -2.52 -9.94
C GLU A 90 0.02 -3.00 -8.64
N PHE A 91 1.12 -3.75 -8.76
CA PHE A 91 1.96 -4.17 -7.64
C PHE A 91 3.36 -3.59 -7.83
N GLU A 92 3.86 -2.90 -6.82
CA GLU A 92 5.17 -2.28 -6.79
C GLU A 92 5.96 -2.71 -5.55
N ARG A 93 7.22 -3.11 -5.76
CA ARG A 93 8.19 -3.29 -4.67
C ARG A 93 8.97 -1.99 -4.45
N ARG A 94 9.08 -1.59 -3.19
CA ARG A 94 9.94 -0.50 -2.73
C ARG A 94 10.92 -1.03 -1.69
N GLN A 95 11.98 -0.28 -1.40
CA GLN A 95 12.94 -0.60 -0.35
C GLN A 95 13.11 0.60 0.57
N GLY A 96 13.05 0.37 1.88
CA GLY A 96 13.25 1.43 2.86
C GLY A 96 12.41 1.31 4.11
N ILE A 97 12.05 2.45 4.68
CA ILE A 97 11.15 2.56 5.82
C ILE A 97 9.71 2.55 5.30
N VAL A 98 8.91 1.61 5.80
CA VAL A 98 7.57 1.33 5.24
C VAL A 98 6.70 2.59 5.12
N ALA A 99 6.58 3.37 6.18
CA ALA A 99 5.76 4.58 6.16
C ALA A 99 6.28 5.63 5.17
N ASP A 100 7.59 5.82 5.11
CA ASP A 100 8.22 6.82 4.25
C ASP A 100 8.03 6.45 2.77
N GLU A 101 8.18 5.17 2.43
CA GLU A 101 7.99 4.70 1.06
C GLU A 101 6.53 4.77 0.62
N LEU A 102 5.57 4.44 1.48
CA LEU A 102 4.15 4.59 1.18
C LEU A 102 3.78 6.07 0.96
N ILE A 103 4.31 6.97 1.78
CA ILE A 103 4.15 8.42 1.62
C ILE A 103 4.78 8.89 0.31
N ALA A 104 5.97 8.41 -0.03
CA ALA A 104 6.66 8.79 -1.27
C ALA A 104 5.86 8.37 -2.51
N VAL A 105 5.32 7.15 -2.54
CA VAL A 105 4.45 6.68 -3.62
C VAL A 105 3.20 7.55 -3.73
N ALA A 106 2.49 7.76 -2.63
CA ALA A 106 1.27 8.56 -2.62
C ALA A 106 1.50 10.01 -3.03
N THR A 107 2.60 10.61 -2.58
CA THR A 107 2.99 11.98 -2.94
C THR A 107 3.35 12.08 -4.42
N GLY A 108 4.10 11.10 -4.94
CA GLY A 108 4.44 11.05 -6.36
C GLY A 108 3.19 10.96 -7.25
N ILE A 109 2.22 10.14 -6.88
CA ILE A 109 0.94 10.03 -7.60
C ILE A 109 0.17 11.36 -7.53
N ARG A 110 0.06 11.96 -6.35
CA ARG A 110 -0.63 13.26 -6.17
C ARG A 110 -0.01 14.36 -7.03
N ASP A 111 1.31 14.44 -7.06
CA ASP A 111 2.01 15.49 -7.77
C ASP A 111 1.98 15.28 -9.30
N ALA A 112 1.93 14.01 -9.75
CA ALA A 112 1.76 13.66 -11.16
C ALA A 112 0.32 13.85 -11.67
N HIS A 113 -0.67 13.81 -10.79
CA HIS A 113 -2.09 13.87 -11.13
C HIS A 113 -2.85 14.95 -10.31
N PRO A 114 -2.57 16.24 -10.56
CA PRO A 114 -3.26 17.33 -9.84
C PRO A 114 -4.79 17.24 -10.02
N GLY A 115 -5.51 17.34 -8.92
CA GLY A 115 -6.98 17.26 -8.92
C GLY A 115 -7.56 15.85 -8.75
N GLN A 116 -6.74 14.82 -8.76
CA GLN A 116 -7.15 13.46 -8.39
C GLN A 116 -7.01 13.25 -6.87
N ILE A 117 -7.79 12.32 -6.35
CA ILE A 117 -7.75 11.99 -4.92
C ILE A 117 -6.77 10.84 -4.69
N VAL A 118 -5.86 10.99 -3.74
CA VAL A 118 -4.93 9.94 -3.33
C VAL A 118 -5.14 9.64 -1.86
N VAL A 119 -5.26 8.36 -1.51
CA VAL A 119 -5.46 7.88 -0.14
C VAL A 119 -4.51 6.71 0.13
N ILE A 120 -3.89 6.68 1.31
CA ILE A 120 -3.15 5.51 1.79
C ILE A 120 -4.07 4.65 2.65
N VAL A 121 -4.07 3.34 2.42
CA VAL A 121 -4.80 2.35 3.24
C VAL A 121 -3.79 1.38 3.83
N ALA A 122 -3.80 1.23 5.14
CA ALA A 122 -2.90 0.33 5.86
C ALA A 122 -3.64 -0.46 6.94
N GLY A 123 -3.24 -1.71 7.14
CA GLY A 123 -3.75 -2.53 8.22
C GLY A 123 -3.08 -2.20 9.55
N SER A 124 -3.80 -2.28 10.63
CA SER A 124 -3.22 -2.23 11.98
C SER A 124 -2.83 -3.64 12.43
N SER A 125 -1.59 -3.83 12.85
CA SER A 125 -1.17 -5.05 13.52
C SER A 125 -1.67 -5.03 14.98
N SER A 126 -2.70 -5.79 15.28
CA SER A 126 -3.08 -6.07 16.68
C SER A 126 -2.38 -7.35 17.12
N HIS A 127 -1.31 -7.26 17.88
CA HIS A 127 -0.84 -8.38 18.68
C HIS A 127 -1.77 -8.59 19.87
N ALA A 128 -2.10 -9.86 20.11
CA ALA A 128 -3.07 -10.33 21.09
C ALA A 128 -3.18 -9.46 22.38
N GLY A 129 -4.35 -8.87 22.59
CA GLY A 129 -4.75 -8.30 23.88
C GLY A 129 -4.43 -6.83 24.14
N HIS A 130 -3.54 -6.20 23.38
CA HIS A 130 -3.28 -4.77 23.46
C HIS A 130 -3.46 -4.13 22.07
N ARG A 131 -4.32 -3.12 21.99
CA ARG A 131 -4.46 -2.25 20.81
C ARG A 131 -3.20 -1.38 20.67
N MET A 132 -2.08 -1.99 20.32
CA MET A 132 -0.91 -1.22 19.94
C MET A 132 -1.06 -0.84 18.48
N VAL A 133 -1.30 0.43 18.24
CA VAL A 133 -1.18 1.01 16.90
C VAL A 133 0.27 0.82 16.48
N GLY A 134 0.52 0.07 15.40
CA GLY A 134 1.88 -0.23 14.94
C GLY A 134 2.65 1.03 14.56
N SER A 135 3.99 0.97 14.62
CA SER A 135 4.86 2.10 14.29
C SER A 135 4.58 2.70 12.91
N VAL A 136 4.25 1.87 11.92
CA VAL A 136 3.89 2.29 10.56
C VAL A 136 2.63 3.16 10.58
N THR A 137 1.57 2.72 11.26
CA THR A 137 0.31 3.46 11.36
C THR A 137 0.46 4.80 12.06
N VAL A 138 1.25 4.84 13.14
CA VAL A 138 1.56 6.09 13.85
C VAL A 138 2.34 7.04 12.96
N SER A 139 3.34 6.54 12.24
CA SER A 139 4.15 7.35 11.33
C SER A 139 3.32 7.90 10.18
N LEU A 140 2.48 7.08 9.54
CA LEU A 140 1.56 7.51 8.50
C LEU A 140 0.61 8.61 9.00
N ALA A 141 -0.01 8.41 10.17
CA ALA A 141 -0.94 9.38 10.75
C ALA A 141 -0.28 10.74 11.06
N ARG A 142 1.00 10.74 11.40
CA ARG A 142 1.73 11.97 11.76
C ARG A 142 2.34 12.70 10.57
N HIS A 143 2.77 11.97 9.54
CA HIS A 143 3.63 12.54 8.50
C HIS A 143 3.02 12.50 7.10
N SER A 144 1.90 11.80 6.89
CA SER A 144 1.29 11.72 5.57
C SER A 144 0.68 13.05 5.16
N PRO A 145 1.03 13.57 3.96
CA PRO A 145 0.40 14.75 3.38
C PRO A 145 -0.89 14.42 2.62
N VAL A 146 -1.29 13.16 2.58
CA VAL A 146 -2.54 12.68 2.00
C VAL A 146 -3.38 11.94 3.05
N PRO A 147 -4.70 11.81 2.87
CA PRO A 147 -5.55 11.05 3.79
C PRO A 147 -5.06 9.62 3.99
N VAL A 148 -5.18 9.13 5.22
CA VAL A 148 -4.80 7.77 5.61
C VAL A 148 -5.99 7.07 6.23
N VAL A 149 -6.27 5.85 5.78
CA VAL A 149 -7.28 4.95 6.34
C VAL A 149 -6.55 3.80 7.03
N ILE A 150 -6.77 3.67 8.31
CA ILE A 150 -6.24 2.56 9.11
C ILE A 150 -7.34 1.53 9.31
N VAL A 151 -7.07 0.30 8.88
CA VAL A 151 -8.00 -0.82 8.96
C VAL A 151 -7.64 -1.70 10.15
N PRO A 152 -8.53 -1.84 11.14
CA PRO A 152 -8.31 -2.68 12.33
C PRO A 152 -8.22 -4.17 12.01
#